data_222f85f5a642882e12bb773653eda0e9
#
_entry.id   222f85f5a642882e12bb773653eda0e9
#
_cell.length_a   1.000
_cell.length_b   1.000
_cell.length_c   1.000
_cell.angle_alpha   90.00
_cell.angle_beta   90.00
_cell.angle_gamma   90.00
#
_symmetry.space_group_name_H-M   'P 1'
#
loop_
_entity.id
_entity.type
_entity.pdbx_description
1 polymer ?
#
loop_
_entity_poly.entity_id
_entity_poly.type
_entity_poly.pdbx_seq_one_letter_code
_entity_poly.pdbx_strand_id
1 'polypeptide(L)'
;MIEHFWKDKYPAGITAEINPDEFPNIQAVLKQSCQRFADKPAFSNLGKTITYGELYALSGAFAAWLQQHTDLKPGDRIAVQLPNVLQYPVAVFGAMRAGLIVVNTNPLYTAREMEHQFNDSGAKALVCLANMAHLAEKVVPKTQVRHVIVTEVADLLPPLKRLLINSVIKYVKKMVPAYNLPRAVRFNDALALGKGQPVTEANPQANDVAVLQYTGGTTGVAKGAMLTHRNLVANMLQCRALMGSNLHEGCEILITPLPLYHIYAFTFHCMAMMLIGNHNVLISNPRDLPAMVKELGKWKFSGFVGLNTLFVALCNNEAFRGLDFSALKITLSGGMALQLSVAERWKAVTGCAICEGYGMTETSPVAAVNPSEANQVGTIGIPVPSTLCKVIDDAGNELPLGEVGELCIKGPQVMKGYWQREEATAEILDGNGWLKTGDIAVIQPDGYMRIVDRKKDMILVSGFNVYPNELEDVLAALPGVLQCAAIGVPDEKSGEVIKVFIVVKPGMTVTKEQVMEHMRANVTGYKVPRQIEFRDALPTTNVGKILRRELRDEELKKQGLKKIA
;
A
#
# COMPACT_ATOMS: atom_id res chain seq x y z
N MET A 1 -0.20 30.68 -12.48
CA MET A 1 -0.99 29.57 -11.86
C MET A 1 -1.11 28.44 -12.87
N ILE A 2 -0.54 27.29 -12.55
CA ILE A 2 -0.63 26.10 -13.42
C ILE A 2 -1.92 25.36 -13.01
N GLU A 3 -3.06 26.04 -13.09
CA GLU A 3 -4.33 25.40 -12.77
C GLU A 3 -4.81 24.55 -13.94
N HIS A 4 -4.85 23.23 -13.71
CA HIS A 4 -5.58 22.26 -14.56
C HIS A 4 -5.12 22.11 -16.02
N PHE A 5 -3.88 22.45 -16.38
CA PHE A 5 -3.38 22.32 -17.76
C PHE A 5 -3.39 20.86 -18.28
N TRP A 6 -3.43 19.86 -17.39
CA TRP A 6 -3.54 18.44 -17.73
C TRP A 6 -4.96 17.96 -18.03
N LYS A 7 -6.00 18.78 -17.85
CA LYS A 7 -7.39 18.38 -18.12
C LYS A 7 -7.59 17.85 -19.55
N ASP A 8 -6.93 18.47 -20.51
CA ASP A 8 -6.97 18.06 -21.91
C ASP A 8 -6.20 16.77 -22.21
N LYS A 9 -5.48 16.23 -21.21
CA LYS A 9 -4.71 14.98 -21.33
C LYS A 9 -5.47 13.77 -20.82
N TYR A 10 -6.62 13.96 -20.20
CA TYR A 10 -7.44 12.82 -19.81
C TYR A 10 -7.96 12.10 -21.06
N PRO A 11 -7.91 10.74 -21.07
CA PRO A 11 -8.55 9.96 -22.12
C PRO A 11 -10.04 10.31 -22.30
N ALA A 12 -10.55 10.09 -23.50
CA ALA A 12 -11.95 10.36 -23.82
C ALA A 12 -12.91 9.64 -22.84
N GLY A 13 -13.87 10.39 -22.29
CA GLY A 13 -14.83 9.86 -21.34
C GLY A 13 -14.41 9.94 -19.87
N ILE A 14 -13.17 10.33 -19.57
CA ILE A 14 -12.73 10.59 -18.19
C ILE A 14 -13.05 12.04 -17.82
N THR A 15 -13.79 12.21 -16.73
CA THR A 15 -14.13 13.54 -16.20
C THR A 15 -12.91 14.11 -15.44
N ALA A 16 -12.63 15.40 -15.64
CA ALA A 16 -11.56 16.09 -14.90
C ALA A 16 -11.89 16.32 -13.42
N GLU A 17 -13.15 16.14 -13.06
CA GLU A 17 -13.63 16.34 -11.69
C GLU A 17 -14.55 15.21 -11.27
N ILE A 18 -14.52 14.89 -9.98
CA ILE A 18 -15.46 13.99 -9.32
C ILE A 18 -16.34 14.78 -8.35
N ASN A 19 -17.48 14.21 -7.99
CA ASN A 19 -18.27 14.72 -6.86
C ASN A 19 -17.89 13.94 -5.60
N PRO A 20 -17.04 14.46 -4.70
CA PRO A 20 -16.60 13.75 -3.51
C PRO A 20 -17.74 13.51 -2.49
N ASP A 21 -18.88 14.14 -2.69
CA ASP A 21 -20.07 14.04 -1.85
C ASP A 21 -21.16 13.14 -2.47
N GLU A 22 -20.82 12.37 -3.53
CA GLU A 22 -21.72 11.37 -4.16
C GLU A 22 -22.21 10.33 -3.15
N PHE A 23 -21.36 9.98 -2.18
CA PHE A 23 -21.72 9.14 -1.04
C PHE A 23 -21.42 9.88 0.26
N PRO A 24 -22.34 9.87 1.23
CA PRO A 24 -22.13 10.57 2.51
C PRO A 24 -21.01 9.93 3.37
N ASN A 25 -20.81 8.62 3.21
CA ASN A 25 -19.81 7.84 3.97
C ASN A 25 -19.58 6.46 3.33
N ILE A 26 -18.61 5.71 3.86
CA ILE A 26 -18.24 4.37 3.39
C ILE A 26 -19.38 3.36 3.60
N GLN A 27 -20.17 3.50 4.65
CA GLN A 27 -21.28 2.61 4.93
C GLN A 27 -22.36 2.68 3.83
N ALA A 28 -22.61 3.88 3.29
CA ALA A 28 -23.51 4.06 2.15
C ALA A 28 -22.98 3.34 0.89
N VAL A 29 -21.68 3.45 0.61
CA VAL A 29 -21.01 2.72 -0.48
C VAL A 29 -21.18 1.21 -0.30
N LEU A 30 -20.83 0.69 0.89
CA LEU A 30 -20.95 -0.74 1.19
C LEU A 30 -22.38 -1.24 0.99
N LYS A 31 -23.37 -0.54 1.56
CA LYS A 31 -24.78 -0.91 1.46
C LYS A 31 -25.24 -0.97 0.01
N GLN A 32 -25.00 0.09 -0.75
CA GLN A 32 -25.40 0.17 -2.15
C GLN A 32 -24.74 -0.93 -2.99
N SER A 33 -23.42 -1.12 -2.85
CA SER A 33 -22.68 -2.14 -3.62
C SER A 33 -23.14 -3.55 -3.27
N CYS A 34 -23.31 -3.86 -1.99
CA CYS A 34 -23.75 -5.18 -1.56
C CYS A 34 -25.21 -5.48 -1.94
N GLN A 35 -26.07 -4.46 -2.03
CA GLN A 35 -27.43 -4.64 -2.53
C GLN A 35 -27.47 -4.82 -4.06
N ARG A 36 -26.69 -4.01 -4.78
CA ARG A 36 -26.66 -4.04 -6.25
C ARG A 36 -26.02 -5.31 -6.81
N PHE A 37 -25.01 -5.82 -6.14
CA PHE A 37 -24.21 -6.98 -6.59
C PHE A 37 -24.34 -8.19 -5.66
N ALA A 38 -25.45 -8.35 -4.94
CA ALA A 38 -25.61 -9.33 -3.85
C ALA A 38 -25.10 -10.75 -4.20
N ASP A 39 -25.42 -11.25 -5.38
CA ASP A 39 -25.08 -12.60 -5.84
C ASP A 39 -23.71 -12.71 -6.52
N LYS A 40 -23.03 -11.56 -6.73
CA LYS A 40 -21.71 -11.55 -7.36
C LYS A 40 -20.61 -11.93 -6.35
N PRO A 41 -19.54 -12.61 -6.80
CA PRO A 41 -18.35 -12.83 -5.99
C PRO A 41 -17.71 -11.51 -5.54
N ALA A 42 -17.44 -11.36 -4.24
CA ALA A 42 -16.74 -10.20 -3.70
C ALA A 42 -15.26 -10.52 -3.42
N PHE A 43 -15.03 -11.55 -2.60
CA PHE A 43 -13.68 -11.95 -2.20
C PHE A 43 -13.52 -13.46 -2.23
N SER A 44 -12.38 -13.94 -2.74
CA SER A 44 -11.98 -15.36 -2.69
C SER A 44 -10.65 -15.51 -1.96
N ASN A 45 -10.55 -16.56 -1.15
CA ASN A 45 -9.31 -16.97 -0.51
C ASN A 45 -9.33 -18.47 -0.21
N LEU A 46 -8.22 -19.18 -0.45
CA LEU A 46 -8.05 -20.60 -0.16
C LEU A 46 -9.19 -21.51 -0.68
N GLY A 47 -9.76 -21.13 -1.84
CA GLY A 47 -10.83 -21.88 -2.49
C GLY A 47 -12.23 -21.71 -1.87
N LYS A 48 -12.45 -20.69 -1.04
CA LYS A 48 -13.78 -20.19 -0.64
C LYS A 48 -13.99 -18.81 -1.24
N THR A 49 -15.15 -18.60 -1.82
CA THR A 49 -15.64 -17.31 -2.28
C THR A 49 -16.77 -16.86 -1.36
N ILE A 50 -16.78 -15.59 -0.99
CA ILE A 50 -17.93 -14.91 -0.39
C ILE A 50 -18.51 -13.93 -1.41
N THR A 51 -19.85 -13.89 -1.49
CA THR A 51 -20.56 -12.92 -2.33
C THR A 51 -20.67 -11.57 -1.62
N TYR A 52 -21.10 -10.53 -2.35
CA TYR A 52 -21.40 -9.22 -1.76
C TYR A 52 -22.51 -9.31 -0.71
N GLY A 53 -23.54 -10.13 -0.95
CA GLY A 53 -24.60 -10.39 0.02
C GLY A 53 -24.09 -11.09 1.28
N GLU A 54 -23.22 -12.12 1.13
CA GLU A 54 -22.56 -12.78 2.26
C GLU A 54 -21.65 -11.80 3.03
N LEU A 55 -20.90 -10.93 2.33
CA LEU A 55 -20.08 -9.88 2.98
C LEU A 55 -20.94 -8.95 3.83
N TYR A 56 -22.08 -8.49 3.28
CA TYR A 56 -22.99 -7.61 4.01
C TYR A 56 -23.58 -8.29 5.25
N ALA A 57 -23.99 -9.55 5.13
CA ALA A 57 -24.52 -10.35 6.24
C ALA A 57 -23.46 -10.60 7.34
N LEU A 58 -22.24 -11.00 6.95
CA LEU A 58 -21.15 -11.28 7.89
C LEU A 58 -20.66 -9.99 8.57
N SER A 59 -20.50 -8.89 7.84
CA SER A 59 -20.12 -7.61 8.43
C SER A 59 -21.22 -7.07 9.37
N GLY A 60 -22.50 -7.32 9.04
CA GLY A 60 -23.61 -7.02 9.92
C GLY A 60 -23.58 -7.83 11.21
N ALA A 61 -23.34 -9.13 11.12
CA ALA A 61 -23.20 -9.97 12.31
C ALA A 61 -22.04 -9.50 13.21
N PHE A 62 -20.90 -9.13 12.62
CA PHE A 62 -19.80 -8.60 13.40
C PHE A 62 -20.12 -7.23 14.03
N ALA A 63 -20.79 -6.33 13.31
CA ALA A 63 -21.25 -5.05 13.85
C ALA A 63 -22.23 -5.22 15.01
N ALA A 64 -23.23 -6.11 14.87
CA ALA A 64 -24.18 -6.42 15.94
C ALA A 64 -23.48 -6.94 17.19
N TRP A 65 -22.52 -7.85 17.01
CA TRP A 65 -21.74 -8.37 18.13
C TRP A 65 -20.93 -7.26 18.83
N LEU A 66 -20.25 -6.39 18.06
CA LEU A 66 -19.51 -5.26 18.63
C LEU A 66 -20.43 -4.35 19.46
N GLN A 67 -21.63 -4.06 18.98
CA GLN A 67 -22.58 -3.17 19.66
C GLN A 67 -23.22 -3.78 20.91
N GLN A 68 -23.45 -5.10 20.89
CA GLN A 68 -24.24 -5.76 21.95
C GLN A 68 -23.37 -6.46 23.00
N HIS A 69 -22.16 -6.85 22.65
CA HIS A 69 -21.27 -7.64 23.52
C HIS A 69 -19.99 -6.91 23.91
N THR A 70 -19.87 -5.62 23.57
CA THR A 70 -18.74 -4.78 23.99
C THR A 70 -19.25 -3.43 24.51
N ASP A 71 -18.38 -2.69 25.19
CA ASP A 71 -18.66 -1.33 25.65
C ASP A 71 -18.17 -0.25 24.66
N LEU A 72 -17.81 -0.66 23.44
CA LEU A 72 -17.34 0.23 22.38
C LEU A 72 -18.44 1.19 21.93
N LYS A 73 -18.06 2.42 21.65
CA LYS A 73 -18.95 3.48 21.18
C LYS A 73 -18.50 3.99 19.81
N PRO A 74 -19.40 4.56 18.99
CA PRO A 74 -19.02 5.26 17.79
C PRO A 74 -17.85 6.24 18.04
N GLY A 75 -16.84 6.24 17.18
CA GLY A 75 -15.59 6.99 17.33
C GLY A 75 -14.49 6.27 18.13
N ASP A 76 -14.77 5.14 18.78
CA ASP A 76 -13.72 4.30 19.37
C ASP A 76 -12.90 3.61 18.27
N ARG A 77 -11.63 3.28 18.57
CA ARG A 77 -10.69 2.70 17.63
C ARG A 77 -10.58 1.20 17.82
N ILE A 78 -10.62 0.48 16.69
CA ILE A 78 -10.41 -0.97 16.62
C ILE A 78 -9.20 -1.27 15.72
N ALA A 79 -8.17 -1.90 16.27
CA ALA A 79 -7.03 -2.37 15.51
C ALA A 79 -7.41 -3.66 14.75
N VAL A 80 -7.12 -3.68 13.44
CA VAL A 80 -7.32 -4.86 12.58
C VAL A 80 -5.97 -5.33 12.07
N GLN A 81 -5.44 -6.40 12.69
CA GLN A 81 -4.13 -6.98 12.43
C GLN A 81 -4.28 -8.30 11.66
N LEU A 82 -4.71 -8.19 10.41
CA LEU A 82 -4.99 -9.33 9.55
C LEU A 82 -4.26 -9.22 8.20
N PRO A 83 -3.70 -10.32 7.67
CA PRO A 83 -3.25 -10.38 6.29
C PRO A 83 -4.45 -10.50 5.34
N ASN A 84 -4.19 -10.78 4.05
CA ASN A 84 -5.22 -11.01 3.06
C ASN A 84 -5.96 -12.34 3.32
N VAL A 85 -6.97 -12.28 4.17
CA VAL A 85 -7.92 -13.35 4.50
C VAL A 85 -9.34 -12.82 4.44
N LEU A 86 -10.34 -13.71 4.26
CA LEU A 86 -11.75 -13.31 4.13
C LEU A 86 -12.27 -12.54 5.34
N GLN A 87 -11.69 -12.75 6.51
CA GLN A 87 -12.05 -12.07 7.75
C GLN A 87 -11.70 -10.59 7.73
N TYR A 88 -10.68 -10.17 6.93
CA TYR A 88 -10.28 -8.76 6.89
C TYR A 88 -11.42 -7.83 6.43
N PRO A 89 -12.01 -7.98 5.24
CA PRO A 89 -13.12 -7.12 4.82
C PRO A 89 -14.34 -7.24 5.75
N VAL A 90 -14.63 -8.42 6.29
CA VAL A 90 -15.74 -8.62 7.25
C VAL A 90 -15.51 -7.81 8.52
N ALA A 91 -14.31 -7.86 9.09
CA ALA A 91 -13.95 -7.14 10.32
C ALA A 91 -13.97 -5.62 10.11
N VAL A 92 -13.35 -5.15 9.03
CA VAL A 92 -13.25 -3.71 8.72
C VAL A 92 -14.63 -3.11 8.48
N PHE A 93 -15.43 -3.70 7.60
CA PHE A 93 -16.76 -3.18 7.31
C PHE A 93 -17.73 -3.34 8.50
N GLY A 94 -17.61 -4.42 9.27
CA GLY A 94 -18.40 -4.57 10.48
C GLY A 94 -18.06 -3.53 11.55
N ALA A 95 -16.78 -3.22 11.73
CA ALA A 95 -16.33 -2.15 12.61
C ALA A 95 -16.87 -0.77 12.16
N MET A 96 -16.78 -0.46 10.86
CA MET A 96 -17.31 0.80 10.32
C MET A 96 -18.83 0.89 10.47
N ARG A 97 -19.59 -0.20 10.25
CA ARG A 97 -21.04 -0.24 10.48
C ARG A 97 -21.41 -0.01 11.95
N ALA A 98 -20.56 -0.46 12.87
CA ALA A 98 -20.70 -0.16 14.29
C ALA A 98 -20.26 1.27 14.66
N GLY A 99 -19.73 2.06 13.73
CA GLY A 99 -19.28 3.44 13.94
C GLY A 99 -17.86 3.55 14.48
N LEU A 100 -17.07 2.48 14.44
CA LEU A 100 -15.70 2.47 14.93
C LEU A 100 -14.71 2.97 13.88
N ILE A 101 -13.65 3.63 14.36
CA ILE A 101 -12.50 4.02 13.54
C ILE A 101 -11.56 2.82 13.41
N VAL A 102 -11.27 2.42 12.18
CA VAL A 102 -10.36 1.30 11.91
C VAL A 102 -8.91 1.76 12.01
N VAL A 103 -8.10 1.02 12.77
CA VAL A 103 -6.65 1.17 12.83
C VAL A 103 -6.04 -0.01 12.08
N ASN A 104 -5.67 0.20 10.82
CA ASN A 104 -5.02 -0.84 10.04
C ASN A 104 -3.64 -1.15 10.64
N THR A 105 -3.44 -2.42 11.01
CA THR A 105 -2.25 -2.86 11.73
C THR A 105 -1.52 -3.93 10.92
N ASN A 106 -0.23 -3.74 10.72
CA ASN A 106 0.60 -4.71 10.04
C ASN A 106 0.73 -6.00 10.87
N PRO A 107 0.35 -7.19 10.32
CA PRO A 107 0.50 -8.46 11.02
C PRO A 107 1.94 -8.82 11.41
N LEU A 108 2.93 -8.22 10.76
CA LEU A 108 4.35 -8.47 11.02
C LEU A 108 4.98 -7.48 12.01
N TYR A 109 4.20 -6.62 12.63
CA TYR A 109 4.71 -5.72 13.66
C TYR A 109 5.26 -6.52 14.86
N THR A 110 6.37 -6.01 15.40
CA THR A 110 6.91 -6.46 16.68
C THR A 110 6.01 -6.02 17.83
N ALA A 111 6.19 -6.60 19.00
CA ALA A 111 5.44 -6.17 20.21
C ALA A 111 5.63 -4.67 20.49
N ARG A 112 6.83 -4.11 20.27
CA ARG A 112 7.11 -2.68 20.46
C ARG A 112 6.31 -1.79 19.50
N GLU A 113 6.24 -2.18 18.23
CA GLU A 113 5.48 -1.42 17.22
C GLU A 113 3.97 -1.49 17.49
N MET A 114 3.47 -2.66 17.88
CA MET A 114 2.07 -2.83 18.30
C MET A 114 1.74 -1.97 19.52
N GLU A 115 2.58 -2.03 20.57
CA GLU A 115 2.42 -1.27 21.80
C GLU A 115 2.37 0.24 21.51
N HIS A 116 3.29 0.72 20.66
CA HIS A 116 3.28 2.10 20.22
C HIS A 116 1.99 2.46 19.47
N GLN A 117 1.63 1.70 18.44
CA GLN A 117 0.46 2.00 17.61
C GLN A 117 -0.85 1.98 18.43
N PHE A 118 -1.01 1.01 19.33
CA PHE A 118 -2.24 0.87 20.11
C PHE A 118 -2.39 1.95 21.17
N ASN A 119 -1.28 2.38 21.79
CA ASN A 119 -1.30 3.49 22.74
C ASN A 119 -1.51 4.83 22.03
N ASP A 120 -0.80 5.08 20.92
CA ASP A 120 -0.92 6.32 20.17
C ASP A 120 -2.33 6.49 19.56
N SER A 121 -2.89 5.44 18.96
CA SER A 121 -4.26 5.46 18.43
C SER A 121 -5.33 5.44 19.52
N GLY A 122 -5.00 4.98 20.72
CA GLY A 122 -5.97 4.69 21.78
C GLY A 122 -6.94 3.57 21.40
N ALA A 123 -6.45 2.54 20.69
CA ALA A 123 -7.27 1.39 20.30
C ALA A 123 -7.84 0.66 21.52
N LYS A 124 -9.16 0.41 21.51
CA LYS A 124 -9.88 -0.29 22.59
C LYS A 124 -10.19 -1.75 22.23
N ALA A 125 -10.13 -2.10 20.98
CA ALA A 125 -10.34 -3.47 20.50
C ALA A 125 -9.25 -3.86 19.49
N LEU A 126 -9.00 -5.17 19.40
CA LEU A 126 -8.05 -5.79 18.48
C LEU A 126 -8.67 -7.01 17.82
N VAL A 127 -8.63 -7.07 16.49
CA VAL A 127 -8.85 -8.30 15.72
C VAL A 127 -7.49 -8.77 15.21
N CYS A 128 -7.07 -9.98 15.57
CA CYS A 128 -5.78 -10.52 15.12
C CYS A 128 -5.85 -12.01 14.74
N LEU A 129 -4.86 -12.46 13.95
CA LEU A 129 -4.67 -13.89 13.73
C LEU A 129 -4.10 -14.59 14.96
N ALA A 130 -4.49 -15.84 15.17
CA ALA A 130 -3.91 -16.73 16.19
C ALA A 130 -2.37 -16.82 16.11
N ASN A 131 -1.81 -16.68 14.90
CA ASN A 131 -0.37 -16.61 14.65
C ASN A 131 0.31 -15.44 15.40
N MET A 132 -0.39 -14.35 15.61
CA MET A 132 0.10 -13.10 16.26
C MET A 132 -0.39 -12.97 17.71
N ALA A 133 -1.27 -13.86 18.17
CA ALA A 133 -1.89 -13.77 19.49
C ALA A 133 -0.87 -13.80 20.66
N HIS A 134 0.27 -14.46 20.49
CA HIS A 134 1.37 -14.46 21.46
C HIS A 134 2.04 -13.07 21.62
N LEU A 135 1.99 -12.22 20.60
CA LEU A 135 2.41 -10.81 20.70
C LEU A 135 1.32 -9.97 21.36
N ALA A 136 0.06 -10.20 21.00
CA ALA A 136 -1.08 -9.55 21.63
C ALA A 136 -1.11 -9.81 23.15
N GLU A 137 -0.82 -11.02 23.62
CA GLU A 137 -0.69 -11.36 25.02
C GLU A 137 0.27 -10.43 25.79
N LYS A 138 1.41 -10.08 25.14
CA LYS A 138 2.45 -9.21 25.74
C LYS A 138 2.08 -7.73 25.70
N VAL A 139 1.30 -7.32 24.69
CA VAL A 139 1.01 -5.91 24.39
C VAL A 139 -0.28 -5.45 25.03
N VAL A 140 -1.35 -6.25 24.99
CA VAL A 140 -2.68 -5.88 25.49
C VAL A 140 -2.63 -5.35 26.94
N PRO A 141 -1.92 -5.98 27.89
CA PRO A 141 -1.86 -5.47 29.27
C PRO A 141 -1.25 -4.08 29.45
N LYS A 142 -0.54 -3.58 28.43
CA LYS A 142 0.17 -2.29 28.43
C LYS A 142 -0.55 -1.22 27.63
N THR A 143 -1.76 -1.51 27.15
CA THR A 143 -2.53 -0.65 26.26
C THR A 143 -3.97 -0.49 26.74
N GLN A 144 -4.77 0.31 26.03
CA GLN A 144 -6.19 0.46 26.31
C GLN A 144 -7.07 -0.62 25.67
N VAL A 145 -6.49 -1.62 25.03
CA VAL A 145 -7.22 -2.72 24.38
C VAL A 145 -7.90 -3.58 25.45
N ARG A 146 -9.22 -3.65 25.39
CA ARG A 146 -10.08 -4.42 26.34
C ARG A 146 -10.74 -5.61 25.68
N HIS A 147 -10.99 -5.53 24.36
CA HIS A 147 -11.65 -6.56 23.58
C HIS A 147 -10.66 -7.13 22.55
N VAL A 148 -10.36 -8.41 22.68
CA VAL A 148 -9.49 -9.12 21.73
C VAL A 148 -10.30 -10.17 21.00
N ILE A 149 -10.30 -10.10 19.68
CA ILE A 149 -10.97 -11.06 18.81
C ILE A 149 -9.89 -11.80 18.03
N VAL A 150 -9.84 -13.12 18.21
CA VAL A 150 -8.84 -13.97 17.56
C VAL A 150 -9.48 -14.79 16.45
N THR A 151 -8.86 -14.82 15.29
CA THR A 151 -9.26 -15.67 14.17
C THR A 151 -8.11 -16.56 13.69
N GLU A 152 -8.42 -17.70 13.13
CA GLU A 152 -7.44 -18.55 12.42
C GLU A 152 -7.60 -18.34 10.90
N VAL A 153 -6.57 -18.64 10.14
CA VAL A 153 -6.49 -18.34 8.69
C VAL A 153 -7.70 -18.89 7.91
N ALA A 154 -8.18 -20.08 8.27
CA ALA A 154 -9.24 -20.79 7.55
C ALA A 154 -10.63 -20.66 8.20
N ASP A 155 -10.85 -19.73 9.14
CA ASP A 155 -12.09 -19.69 9.94
C ASP A 155 -13.38 -19.53 9.13
N LEU A 156 -13.33 -18.83 8.01
CA LEU A 156 -14.49 -18.65 7.11
C LEU A 156 -14.60 -19.74 6.02
N LEU A 157 -13.75 -20.78 6.06
CA LEU A 157 -13.84 -21.90 5.15
C LEU A 157 -14.89 -22.93 5.64
N PRO A 158 -15.38 -23.83 4.75
CA PRO A 158 -16.24 -24.94 5.13
C PRO A 158 -15.61 -25.80 6.24
N PRO A 159 -16.41 -26.40 7.17
CA PRO A 159 -15.92 -26.99 8.41
C PRO A 159 -14.76 -27.97 8.26
N LEU A 160 -14.81 -28.89 7.30
CA LEU A 160 -13.75 -29.88 7.08
C LEU A 160 -12.44 -29.23 6.60
N LYS A 161 -12.52 -28.30 5.64
CA LYS A 161 -11.35 -27.57 5.15
C LYS A 161 -10.76 -26.67 6.25
N ARG A 162 -11.62 -26.01 7.03
CA ARG A 162 -11.22 -25.20 8.18
C ARG A 162 -10.41 -26.03 9.17
N LEU A 163 -10.95 -27.16 9.61
CA LEU A 163 -10.27 -28.05 10.55
C LEU A 163 -8.92 -28.51 10.01
N LEU A 164 -8.88 -28.98 8.77
CA LEU A 164 -7.66 -29.50 8.15
C LEU A 164 -6.59 -28.39 8.05
N ILE A 165 -6.92 -27.23 7.47
CA ILE A 165 -5.95 -26.16 7.21
C ILE A 165 -5.45 -25.58 8.51
N ASN A 166 -6.34 -25.26 9.47
CA ASN A 166 -5.94 -24.70 10.77
C ASN A 166 -5.08 -25.70 11.56
N SER A 167 -5.40 -27.01 11.51
CA SER A 167 -4.58 -28.06 12.14
C SER A 167 -3.18 -28.15 11.50
N VAL A 168 -3.09 -28.11 10.17
CA VAL A 168 -1.79 -28.12 9.48
C VAL A 168 -0.96 -26.89 9.86
N ILE A 169 -1.56 -25.69 9.87
CA ILE A 169 -0.86 -24.45 10.26
C ILE A 169 -0.36 -24.53 11.70
N LYS A 170 -1.21 -25.02 12.62
CA LYS A 170 -0.91 -25.07 14.05
C LYS A 170 0.05 -26.18 14.43
N TYR A 171 -0.20 -27.41 14.00
CA TYR A 171 0.52 -28.58 14.49
C TYR A 171 1.65 -29.05 13.58
N VAL A 172 1.48 -28.95 12.25
CA VAL A 172 2.49 -29.37 11.27
C VAL A 172 3.49 -28.27 10.99
N LYS A 173 2.99 -27.08 10.59
CA LYS A 173 3.84 -25.92 10.30
C LYS A 173 4.31 -25.18 11.56
N LYS A 174 3.68 -25.43 12.71
CA LYS A 174 3.98 -24.81 14.01
C LYS A 174 3.99 -23.28 13.95
N MET A 175 3.10 -22.69 13.13
CA MET A 175 3.03 -21.24 12.90
C MET A 175 2.12 -20.51 13.90
N VAL A 176 1.53 -21.20 14.86
CA VAL A 176 0.71 -20.63 15.94
C VAL A 176 1.43 -20.90 17.26
N PRO A 177 2.26 -19.96 17.77
CA PRO A 177 2.85 -20.08 19.09
C PRO A 177 1.78 -20.15 20.18
N ALA A 178 2.09 -20.79 21.31
CA ALA A 178 1.18 -20.81 22.45
C ALA A 178 0.93 -19.38 22.96
N TYR A 179 -0.29 -19.09 23.36
CA TYR A 179 -0.69 -17.82 23.95
C TYR A 179 -1.77 -18.02 25.01
N ASN A 180 -1.84 -17.09 25.96
CA ASN A 180 -2.85 -17.05 27.01
C ASN A 180 -3.61 -15.72 26.97
N LEU A 181 -4.75 -15.71 26.30
CA LEU A 181 -5.68 -14.58 26.21
C LEU A 181 -7.07 -15.03 26.69
N PRO A 182 -7.28 -15.17 28.01
CA PRO A 182 -8.49 -15.83 28.58
C PRO A 182 -9.78 -15.09 28.27
N ARG A 183 -9.72 -13.79 27.96
CA ARG A 183 -10.88 -12.96 27.58
C ARG A 183 -11.05 -12.79 26.08
N ALA A 184 -10.19 -13.43 25.27
CA ALA A 184 -10.32 -13.32 23.82
C ALA A 184 -11.54 -14.10 23.32
N VAL A 185 -12.25 -13.51 22.38
CA VAL A 185 -13.41 -14.11 21.70
C VAL A 185 -12.94 -14.66 20.34
N ARG A 186 -13.40 -15.84 19.95
CA ARG A 186 -13.15 -16.33 18.62
C ARG A 186 -13.99 -15.54 17.61
N PHE A 187 -13.42 -15.23 16.47
CA PHE A 187 -14.10 -14.48 15.42
C PHE A 187 -15.41 -15.14 14.96
N ASN A 188 -15.40 -16.47 14.81
CA ASN A 188 -16.58 -17.23 14.44
C ASN A 188 -17.66 -17.23 15.54
N ASP A 189 -17.28 -17.20 16.80
CA ASP A 189 -18.23 -17.11 17.92
C ASP A 189 -18.88 -15.71 17.94
N ALA A 190 -18.07 -14.64 17.68
CA ALA A 190 -18.60 -13.28 17.54
C ALA A 190 -19.61 -13.19 16.38
N LEU A 191 -19.30 -13.79 15.22
CA LEU A 191 -20.22 -13.84 14.08
C LEU A 191 -21.48 -14.65 14.40
N ALA A 192 -21.36 -15.79 15.10
CA ALA A 192 -22.52 -16.62 15.48
C ALA A 192 -23.45 -15.90 16.45
N LEU A 193 -22.90 -15.21 17.46
CA LEU A 193 -23.66 -14.43 18.42
C LEU A 193 -24.36 -13.22 17.80
N GLY A 194 -23.71 -12.55 16.85
CA GLY A 194 -24.29 -11.39 16.16
C GLY A 194 -25.22 -11.73 15.00
N LYS A 195 -25.26 -13.00 14.56
CA LYS A 195 -26.08 -13.42 13.42
C LYS A 195 -27.57 -13.25 13.72
N GLY A 196 -28.26 -12.49 12.85
CA GLY A 196 -29.70 -12.23 12.99
C GLY A 196 -30.05 -11.21 14.09
N GLN A 197 -29.04 -10.65 14.76
CA GLN A 197 -29.26 -9.58 15.71
C GLN A 197 -29.40 -8.23 14.99
N PRO A 198 -30.19 -7.28 15.56
CA PRO A 198 -30.34 -5.96 14.98
C PRO A 198 -29.00 -5.19 15.02
N VAL A 199 -28.74 -4.46 13.95
CA VAL A 199 -27.60 -3.52 13.83
C VAL A 199 -28.14 -2.11 13.79
N THR A 200 -27.68 -1.25 14.68
CA THR A 200 -27.87 0.19 14.56
C THR A 200 -26.76 0.71 13.64
N GLU A 201 -27.11 0.87 12.35
CA GLU A 201 -26.14 1.36 11.36
C GLU A 201 -25.62 2.74 11.75
N ALA A 202 -24.33 2.87 11.93
CA ALA A 202 -23.73 4.16 12.18
C ALA A 202 -23.82 5.04 10.92
N ASN A 203 -24.08 6.32 11.14
CA ASN A 203 -24.15 7.31 10.05
C ASN A 203 -23.15 8.45 10.31
N PRO A 204 -21.84 8.20 10.21
CA PRO A 204 -20.82 9.22 10.39
C PRO A 204 -20.94 10.31 9.33
N GLN A 205 -20.50 11.51 9.68
CA GLN A 205 -20.39 12.61 8.75
C GLN A 205 -19.21 12.40 7.79
N ALA A 206 -19.26 13.02 6.64
CA ALA A 206 -18.22 12.90 5.62
C ALA A 206 -16.81 13.24 6.15
N ASN A 207 -16.68 14.22 7.03
CA ASN A 207 -15.42 14.67 7.62
C ASN A 207 -15.03 13.92 8.92
N ASP A 208 -15.79 12.93 9.35
CA ASP A 208 -15.40 12.06 10.46
C ASP A 208 -14.29 11.10 10.01
N VAL A 209 -13.40 10.79 10.94
CA VAL A 209 -12.28 9.88 10.66
C VAL A 209 -12.81 8.45 10.53
N ALA A 210 -12.54 7.82 9.39
CA ALA A 210 -12.90 6.43 9.12
C ALA A 210 -11.74 5.46 9.42
N VAL A 211 -10.52 5.89 9.11
CA VAL A 211 -9.30 5.07 9.25
C VAL A 211 -8.17 5.90 9.83
N LEU A 212 -7.46 5.33 10.80
CA LEU A 212 -6.12 5.77 11.17
C LEU A 212 -5.12 4.85 10.47
N GLN A 213 -4.45 5.41 9.47
CA GLN A 213 -3.46 4.67 8.70
C GLN A 213 -2.06 5.05 9.14
N TYR A 214 -1.36 4.14 9.81
CA TYR A 214 -0.02 4.41 10.30
C TYR A 214 1.00 4.31 9.18
N THR A 215 1.83 5.35 9.08
CA THR A 215 2.96 5.38 8.15
C THR A 215 4.24 5.05 8.91
N GLY A 216 5.01 4.13 8.37
CA GLY A 216 6.40 3.95 8.81
C GLY A 216 7.21 5.17 8.38
N GLY A 217 7.16 6.24 9.19
CA GLY A 217 7.94 7.43 8.92
C GLY A 217 9.41 7.09 8.74
N THR A 218 10.00 7.62 7.68
CA THR A 218 11.42 7.40 7.38
C THR A 218 12.35 8.14 8.35
N THR A 219 11.78 9.00 9.20
CA THR A 219 12.53 9.87 10.11
C THR A 219 12.19 9.66 11.59
N GLY A 220 11.23 8.81 11.95
CA GLY A 220 10.80 8.76 13.34
C GLY A 220 9.81 7.65 13.66
N VAL A 221 9.10 7.86 14.74
CA VAL A 221 8.01 7.03 15.23
C VAL A 221 6.84 7.10 14.23
N ALA A 222 6.21 5.96 13.96
CA ALA A 222 5.07 5.89 13.03
C ALA A 222 3.94 6.82 13.47
N LYS A 223 3.40 7.60 12.53
CA LYS A 223 2.31 8.57 12.74
C LYS A 223 1.02 8.04 12.09
N GLY A 224 -0.11 8.23 12.73
CA GLY A 224 -1.42 7.85 12.19
C GLY A 224 -2.01 8.97 11.32
N ALA A 225 -2.07 8.77 10.01
CA ALA A 225 -2.79 9.67 9.12
C ALA A 225 -4.30 9.52 9.32
N MET A 226 -5.01 10.62 9.57
CA MET A 226 -6.46 10.67 9.72
C MET A 226 -7.14 10.71 8.34
N LEU A 227 -7.65 9.57 7.91
CA LEU A 227 -8.39 9.46 6.66
C LEU A 227 -9.89 9.51 6.96
N THR A 228 -10.56 10.56 6.46
CA THR A 228 -12.00 10.74 6.66
C THR A 228 -12.79 9.89 5.68
N HIS A 229 -14.08 9.72 5.95
CA HIS A 229 -14.99 9.07 5.00
C HIS A 229 -14.93 9.78 3.63
N ARG A 230 -14.91 11.12 3.63
CA ARG A 230 -14.83 11.93 2.40
C ARG A 230 -13.54 11.72 1.63
N ASN A 231 -12.40 11.65 2.32
CA ASN A 231 -11.11 11.41 1.66
C ASN A 231 -11.10 10.06 0.91
N LEU A 232 -11.56 9.00 1.57
CA LEU A 232 -11.60 7.65 1.01
C LEU A 232 -12.65 7.51 -0.10
N VAL A 233 -13.83 8.11 0.06
CA VAL A 233 -14.86 8.15 -0.98
C VAL A 233 -14.34 8.92 -2.21
N ALA A 234 -13.74 10.08 -2.01
CA ALA A 234 -13.15 10.86 -3.11
C ALA A 234 -12.12 10.03 -3.89
N ASN A 235 -11.17 9.39 -3.19
CA ASN A 235 -10.14 8.61 -3.87
C ASN A 235 -10.70 7.36 -4.57
N MET A 236 -11.68 6.71 -3.99
CA MET A 236 -12.44 5.63 -4.63
C MET A 236 -13.08 6.09 -5.96
N LEU A 237 -13.71 7.27 -5.96
CA LEU A 237 -14.35 7.85 -7.15
C LEU A 237 -13.32 8.28 -8.20
N GLN A 238 -12.17 8.80 -7.78
CA GLN A 238 -11.03 9.11 -8.65
C GLN A 238 -10.53 7.85 -9.35
N CYS A 239 -10.36 6.74 -8.60
CA CYS A 239 -9.99 5.45 -9.17
C CYS A 239 -11.06 4.95 -10.16
N ARG A 240 -12.35 5.03 -9.81
CA ARG A 240 -13.46 4.66 -10.72
C ARG A 240 -13.42 5.44 -12.02
N ALA A 241 -13.22 6.75 -11.96
CA ALA A 241 -13.17 7.60 -13.14
C ALA A 241 -12.06 7.18 -14.12
N LEU A 242 -10.87 6.86 -13.60
CA LEU A 242 -9.70 6.49 -14.42
C LEU A 242 -9.78 5.09 -15.02
N MET A 243 -10.53 4.18 -14.42
CA MET A 243 -10.67 2.80 -14.89
C MET A 243 -11.86 2.58 -15.81
N GLY A 244 -12.64 3.63 -16.08
CA GLY A 244 -14.00 3.57 -16.62
C GLY A 244 -14.17 2.82 -17.95
N SER A 245 -13.19 2.80 -18.86
CA SER A 245 -13.26 2.08 -20.14
C SER A 245 -12.73 0.65 -20.08
N ASN A 246 -11.87 0.33 -19.13
CA ASN A 246 -11.12 -0.93 -19.12
C ASN A 246 -11.71 -2.02 -18.20
N LEU A 247 -12.47 -1.63 -17.19
CA LEU A 247 -13.06 -2.57 -16.23
C LEU A 247 -14.59 -2.45 -16.24
N HIS A 248 -15.25 -3.58 -16.48
CA HIS A 248 -16.71 -3.66 -16.49
C HIS A 248 -17.25 -4.01 -15.11
N GLU A 249 -18.39 -3.42 -14.76
CA GLU A 249 -19.06 -3.66 -13.48
C GLU A 249 -19.48 -5.13 -13.32
N GLY A 250 -19.13 -5.72 -12.17
CA GLY A 250 -19.52 -7.06 -11.78
C GLY A 250 -18.96 -8.21 -12.63
N CYS A 251 -17.94 -7.94 -13.47
CA CYS A 251 -17.41 -8.91 -14.41
C CYS A 251 -15.92 -9.21 -14.25
N GLU A 252 -15.17 -8.35 -13.56
CA GLU A 252 -13.71 -8.45 -13.52
C GLU A 252 -13.22 -9.26 -12.31
N ILE A 253 -12.07 -9.91 -12.50
CA ILE A 253 -11.38 -10.67 -11.46
C ILE A 253 -10.02 -10.03 -11.22
N LEU A 254 -9.80 -9.51 -10.02
CA LEU A 254 -8.59 -8.82 -9.62
C LEU A 254 -7.76 -9.67 -8.67
N ILE A 255 -6.48 -9.87 -8.98
CA ILE A 255 -5.55 -10.50 -8.06
C ILE A 255 -5.08 -9.49 -7.02
N THR A 256 -5.16 -9.85 -5.74
CA THR A 256 -4.88 -9.01 -4.59
C THR A 256 -3.67 -9.53 -3.81
N PRO A 257 -2.44 -9.34 -4.30
CA PRO A 257 -1.23 -9.78 -3.60
C PRO A 257 -0.77 -8.75 -2.57
N LEU A 258 -1.10 -7.46 -2.77
CA LEU A 258 -0.73 -6.40 -1.84
C LEU A 258 -1.61 -6.48 -0.59
N PRO A 259 -1.04 -6.16 0.60
CA PRO A 259 -1.74 -6.33 1.86
C PRO A 259 -2.90 -5.34 2.00
N LEU A 260 -4.10 -5.84 2.30
CA LEU A 260 -5.32 -5.03 2.48
C LEU A 260 -5.22 -4.05 3.66
N TYR A 261 -4.37 -4.31 4.66
CA TYR A 261 -4.12 -3.36 5.75
C TYR A 261 -3.29 -2.14 5.31
N HIS A 262 -2.75 -2.14 4.09
CA HIS A 262 -2.10 -0.98 3.48
C HIS A 262 -3.13 -0.20 2.67
N ILE A 263 -3.10 1.14 2.80
CA ILE A 263 -4.14 2.00 2.19
C ILE A 263 -4.27 1.83 0.68
N TYR A 264 -3.19 1.51 -0.04
CA TYR A 264 -3.23 1.26 -1.48
C TYR A 264 -4.16 0.09 -1.82
N ALA A 265 -3.93 -1.07 -1.22
CA ALA A 265 -4.77 -2.23 -1.48
C ALA A 265 -6.18 -2.06 -0.87
N PHE A 266 -6.31 -1.40 0.28
CA PHE A 266 -7.59 -1.11 0.90
C PHE A 266 -8.47 -0.27 -0.02
N THR A 267 -8.00 0.91 -0.44
CA THR A 267 -8.80 1.81 -1.29
C THR A 267 -9.10 1.19 -2.65
N PHE A 268 -8.12 0.51 -3.26
CA PHE A 268 -8.34 -0.11 -4.55
C PHE A 268 -9.31 -1.30 -4.47
N HIS A 269 -9.02 -2.31 -3.63
CA HIS A 269 -9.77 -3.56 -3.59
C HIS A 269 -11.04 -3.49 -2.74
N CYS A 270 -10.94 -2.90 -1.52
CA CYS A 270 -12.10 -2.84 -0.62
C CYS A 270 -13.03 -1.66 -0.90
N MET A 271 -12.60 -0.65 -1.68
CA MET A 271 -13.44 0.50 -2.00
C MET A 271 -13.76 0.56 -3.49
N ALA A 272 -12.78 0.83 -4.38
CA ALA A 272 -13.02 1.06 -5.79
C ALA A 272 -13.58 -0.20 -6.50
N MET A 273 -12.98 -1.37 -6.27
CA MET A 273 -13.48 -2.62 -6.86
C MET A 273 -14.81 -3.05 -6.28
N MET A 274 -15.05 -2.77 -4.98
CA MET A 274 -16.35 -3.02 -4.36
C MET A 274 -17.45 -2.15 -4.98
N LEU A 275 -17.18 -0.85 -5.22
CA LEU A 275 -18.15 0.08 -5.81
C LEU A 275 -18.68 -0.43 -7.15
N ILE A 276 -17.83 -1.04 -7.96
CA ILE A 276 -18.19 -1.57 -9.28
C ILE A 276 -18.47 -3.09 -9.29
N GLY A 277 -18.62 -3.70 -8.11
CA GLY A 277 -19.06 -5.09 -7.97
C GLY A 277 -18.08 -6.16 -8.45
N ASN A 278 -16.78 -5.86 -8.53
CA ASN A 278 -15.78 -6.76 -9.05
C ASN A 278 -15.22 -7.72 -7.99
N HIS A 279 -14.65 -8.83 -8.45
CA HIS A 279 -14.21 -9.94 -7.64
C HIS A 279 -12.72 -9.79 -7.29
N ASN A 280 -12.37 -9.91 -6.02
CA ASN A 280 -11.00 -9.82 -5.52
C ASN A 280 -10.50 -11.20 -5.04
N VAL A 281 -9.42 -11.69 -5.64
CA VAL A 281 -8.76 -12.95 -5.24
C VAL A 281 -7.61 -12.63 -4.30
N LEU A 282 -7.77 -12.95 -3.03
CA LEU A 282 -6.83 -12.62 -1.97
C LEU A 282 -5.66 -13.60 -1.95
N ILE A 283 -4.45 -13.07 -2.04
CA ILE A 283 -3.21 -13.82 -1.86
C ILE A 283 -2.70 -13.58 -0.44
N SER A 284 -2.78 -14.59 0.42
CA SER A 284 -2.42 -14.44 1.84
C SER A 284 -0.91 -14.29 2.07
N ASN A 285 -0.09 -14.90 1.21
CA ASN A 285 1.37 -14.82 1.30
C ASN A 285 2.00 -14.70 -0.10
N PRO A 286 2.20 -13.50 -0.63
CA PRO A 286 2.81 -13.30 -1.96
C PRO A 286 4.30 -13.67 -2.03
N ARG A 287 4.97 -13.90 -0.88
CA ARG A 287 6.37 -14.35 -0.84
C ARG A 287 6.52 -15.83 -1.16
N ASP A 288 5.47 -16.63 -0.97
CA ASP A 288 5.40 -18.02 -1.43
C ASP A 288 5.00 -18.04 -2.90
N LEU A 289 5.98 -17.76 -3.78
CA LEU A 289 5.76 -17.69 -5.23
C LEU A 289 5.14 -18.95 -5.82
N PRO A 290 5.58 -20.19 -5.47
CA PRO A 290 4.96 -21.40 -5.99
C PRO A 290 3.48 -21.51 -5.64
N ALA A 291 3.10 -21.20 -4.40
CA ALA A 291 1.70 -21.23 -3.97
C ALA A 291 0.90 -20.12 -4.65
N MET A 292 1.47 -18.92 -4.80
CA MET A 292 0.83 -17.80 -5.48
C MET A 292 0.58 -18.12 -6.96
N VAL A 293 1.59 -18.58 -7.70
CA VAL A 293 1.46 -18.91 -9.14
C VAL A 293 0.44 -20.02 -9.35
N LYS A 294 0.43 -21.04 -8.48
CA LYS A 294 -0.59 -22.08 -8.50
C LYS A 294 -2.01 -21.52 -8.27
N GLU A 295 -2.16 -20.50 -7.42
CA GLU A 295 -3.45 -19.85 -7.21
C GLU A 295 -3.85 -19.04 -8.44
N LEU A 296 -2.93 -18.23 -9.01
CA LEU A 296 -3.18 -17.45 -10.22
C LEU A 296 -3.66 -18.31 -11.38
N GLY A 297 -3.07 -19.49 -11.56
CA GLY A 297 -3.45 -20.43 -12.63
C GLY A 297 -4.88 -20.99 -12.56
N LYS A 298 -5.61 -20.73 -11.47
CA LYS A 298 -7.03 -21.11 -11.34
C LYS A 298 -7.99 -20.07 -11.91
N TRP A 299 -7.49 -18.85 -12.19
CA TRP A 299 -8.32 -17.71 -12.51
C TRP A 299 -7.99 -17.11 -13.87
N LYS A 300 -9.02 -16.80 -14.65
CA LYS A 300 -8.90 -15.88 -15.80
C LYS A 300 -9.02 -14.46 -15.29
N PHE A 301 -7.96 -13.96 -14.65
CA PHE A 301 -7.99 -12.64 -14.05
C PHE A 301 -7.80 -11.53 -15.08
N SER A 302 -8.53 -10.45 -14.89
CA SER A 302 -8.52 -9.26 -15.75
C SER A 302 -7.69 -8.10 -15.20
N GLY A 303 -7.34 -8.15 -13.90
CA GLY A 303 -6.52 -7.12 -13.29
C GLY A 303 -5.50 -7.67 -12.29
N PHE A 304 -4.35 -7.01 -12.26
CA PHE A 304 -3.25 -7.35 -11.35
C PHE A 304 -2.66 -6.07 -10.75
N VAL A 305 -2.55 -6.02 -9.43
CA VAL A 305 -1.94 -4.89 -8.71
C VAL A 305 -0.67 -5.37 -8.04
N GLY A 306 0.45 -4.71 -8.32
CA GLY A 306 1.75 -5.17 -7.80
C GLY A 306 2.73 -4.04 -7.52
N LEU A 307 3.97 -4.46 -7.33
CA LEU A 307 5.15 -3.63 -7.07
C LEU A 307 6.28 -4.13 -7.97
N ASN A 308 7.25 -3.27 -8.24
CA ASN A 308 8.42 -3.61 -9.04
C ASN A 308 9.08 -4.95 -8.61
N THR A 309 9.30 -5.14 -7.32
CA THR A 309 9.93 -6.37 -6.78
C THR A 309 9.09 -7.64 -7.03
N LEU A 310 7.76 -7.54 -6.98
CA LEU A 310 6.87 -8.67 -7.26
C LEU A 310 6.85 -8.98 -8.76
N PHE A 311 6.83 -7.96 -9.63
CA PHE A 311 6.92 -8.16 -11.07
C PHE A 311 8.23 -8.82 -11.47
N VAL A 312 9.37 -8.40 -10.90
CA VAL A 312 10.68 -9.05 -11.09
C VAL A 312 10.62 -10.53 -10.74
N ALA A 313 10.07 -10.85 -9.56
CA ALA A 313 9.98 -12.23 -9.08
C ALA A 313 9.10 -13.11 -9.98
N LEU A 314 7.93 -12.60 -10.39
CA LEU A 314 7.00 -13.31 -11.27
C LEU A 314 7.56 -13.50 -12.68
N CYS A 315 8.12 -12.48 -13.28
CA CYS A 315 8.74 -12.59 -14.62
C CYS A 315 9.93 -13.56 -14.66
N ASN A 316 10.59 -13.79 -13.53
CA ASN A 316 11.66 -14.80 -13.41
C ASN A 316 11.12 -16.23 -13.17
N ASN A 317 9.85 -16.40 -12.84
CA ASN A 317 9.25 -17.68 -12.54
C ASN A 317 8.71 -18.34 -13.83
N GLU A 318 9.21 -19.54 -14.15
CA GLU A 318 8.83 -20.26 -15.38
C GLU A 318 7.35 -20.65 -15.39
N ALA A 319 6.82 -21.14 -14.28
CA ALA A 319 5.41 -21.51 -14.16
C ALA A 319 4.48 -20.30 -14.35
N PHE A 320 4.89 -19.10 -13.88
CA PHE A 320 4.14 -17.88 -14.13
C PHE A 320 4.11 -17.51 -15.61
N ARG A 321 5.24 -17.61 -16.30
CA ARG A 321 5.32 -17.29 -17.73
C ARG A 321 4.47 -18.21 -18.62
N GLY A 322 4.12 -19.39 -18.12
CA GLY A 322 3.25 -20.36 -18.79
C GLY A 322 1.75 -20.18 -18.51
N LEU A 323 1.33 -19.17 -17.74
CA LEU A 323 -0.08 -18.91 -17.47
C LEU A 323 -0.80 -18.27 -18.67
N ASP A 324 -2.14 -18.40 -18.67
CA ASP A 324 -3.00 -17.72 -19.65
C ASP A 324 -3.32 -16.29 -19.18
N PHE A 325 -2.82 -15.30 -19.92
CA PHE A 325 -3.04 -13.87 -19.66
C PHE A 325 -4.06 -13.25 -20.62
N SER A 326 -4.79 -14.04 -21.41
CA SER A 326 -5.72 -13.54 -22.44
C SER A 326 -6.82 -12.63 -21.90
N ALA A 327 -7.18 -12.77 -20.61
CA ALA A 327 -8.17 -11.94 -19.94
C ALA A 327 -7.58 -10.69 -19.25
N LEU A 328 -6.24 -10.58 -19.16
CA LEU A 328 -5.59 -9.49 -18.41
C LEU A 328 -5.69 -8.17 -19.17
N LYS A 329 -6.43 -7.22 -18.63
CA LYS A 329 -6.72 -5.90 -19.21
C LYS A 329 -5.92 -4.77 -18.56
N ILE A 330 -5.65 -4.89 -17.26
CA ILE A 330 -4.98 -3.84 -16.50
C ILE A 330 -3.95 -4.42 -15.54
N THR A 331 -2.76 -3.83 -15.53
CA THR A 331 -1.74 -4.06 -14.50
C THR A 331 -1.35 -2.71 -13.90
N LEU A 332 -1.45 -2.61 -12.56
CA LEU A 332 -1.11 -1.38 -11.82
C LEU A 332 0.14 -1.60 -10.98
N SER A 333 1.04 -0.63 -11.02
CA SER A 333 2.21 -0.53 -10.14
C SER A 333 2.12 0.73 -9.31
N GLY A 334 2.50 0.65 -8.03
CA GLY A 334 2.53 1.81 -7.14
C GLY A 334 3.36 1.56 -5.89
N GLY A 335 3.64 2.61 -5.12
CA GLY A 335 4.36 2.52 -3.86
C GLY A 335 5.89 2.51 -3.96
N MET A 336 6.45 2.27 -5.14
CA MET A 336 7.87 2.42 -5.46
C MET A 336 8.04 2.63 -6.97
N ALA A 337 9.18 3.20 -7.38
CA ALA A 337 9.50 3.38 -8.79
C ALA A 337 9.47 2.04 -9.56
N LEU A 338 8.92 2.08 -10.75
CA LEU A 338 8.89 0.96 -11.69
C LEU A 338 10.10 1.07 -12.63
N GLN A 339 10.93 0.06 -12.66
CA GLN A 339 12.06 -0.02 -13.58
C GLN A 339 11.57 -0.29 -15.02
N LEU A 340 12.10 0.46 -15.98
CA LEU A 340 11.73 0.32 -17.40
C LEU A 340 11.89 -1.13 -17.90
N SER A 341 13.03 -1.75 -17.60
CA SER A 341 13.32 -3.14 -17.98
C SER A 341 12.31 -4.16 -17.42
N VAL A 342 11.74 -3.86 -16.24
CA VAL A 342 10.70 -4.69 -15.61
C VAL A 342 9.37 -4.50 -16.32
N ALA A 343 9.01 -3.25 -16.65
CA ALA A 343 7.79 -2.93 -17.39
C ALA A 343 7.77 -3.59 -18.78
N GLU A 344 8.89 -3.51 -19.51
CA GLU A 344 9.06 -4.14 -20.82
C GLU A 344 8.93 -5.67 -20.73
N ARG A 345 9.60 -6.27 -19.75
CA ARG A 345 9.58 -7.71 -19.54
C ARG A 345 8.19 -8.21 -19.15
N TRP A 346 7.48 -7.49 -18.27
CA TRP A 346 6.11 -7.82 -17.92
C TRP A 346 5.20 -7.80 -19.14
N LYS A 347 5.30 -6.74 -19.96
CA LYS A 347 4.54 -6.63 -21.21
C LYS A 347 4.86 -7.76 -22.19
N ALA A 348 6.14 -8.15 -22.31
CA ALA A 348 6.55 -9.27 -23.16
C ALA A 348 5.97 -10.62 -22.67
N VAL A 349 5.86 -10.84 -21.35
CA VAL A 349 5.32 -12.08 -20.76
C VAL A 349 3.80 -12.11 -20.80
N THR A 350 3.13 -11.01 -20.49
CA THR A 350 1.68 -11.00 -20.25
C THR A 350 0.86 -10.37 -21.38
N GLY A 351 1.48 -9.64 -22.28
CA GLY A 351 0.81 -8.82 -23.29
C GLY A 351 0.23 -7.50 -22.74
N CYS A 352 0.17 -7.31 -21.42
CA CYS A 352 -0.43 -6.15 -20.76
C CYS A 352 0.65 -5.18 -20.26
N ALA A 353 0.53 -3.90 -20.58
CA ALA A 353 1.44 -2.87 -20.06
C ALA A 353 1.16 -2.60 -18.57
N ILE A 354 2.20 -2.22 -17.82
CA ILE A 354 2.04 -1.74 -16.44
C ILE A 354 1.75 -0.24 -16.48
N CYS A 355 0.65 0.17 -15.86
CA CYS A 355 0.34 1.56 -15.58
C CYS A 355 0.87 1.91 -14.19
N GLU A 356 1.77 2.88 -14.11
CA GLU A 356 2.32 3.35 -12.85
C GLU A 356 1.40 4.39 -12.21
N GLY A 357 1.16 4.25 -10.90
CA GLY A 357 0.45 5.21 -10.08
C GLY A 357 1.30 5.69 -8.93
N TYR A 358 1.09 6.92 -8.54
CA TYR A 358 1.74 7.57 -7.41
C TYR A 358 0.73 7.97 -6.35
N GLY A 359 1.18 7.88 -5.13
CA GLY A 359 0.43 8.32 -3.97
C GLY A 359 1.13 7.99 -2.68
N MET A 360 0.54 8.42 -1.62
CA MET A 360 1.04 8.23 -0.25
C MET A 360 -0.14 7.99 0.68
N THR A 361 0.13 7.56 1.89
CA THR A 361 -0.94 7.33 2.88
C THR A 361 -1.77 8.60 3.09
N GLU A 362 -1.11 9.73 3.10
CA GLU A 362 -1.66 11.06 3.29
C GLU A 362 -2.56 11.54 2.13
N THR A 363 -2.59 10.81 1.02
CA THR A 363 -3.48 11.08 -0.15
C THR A 363 -4.53 9.99 -0.40
N SER A 364 -4.76 9.03 0.49
CA SER A 364 -5.86 8.06 0.58
C SER A 364 -5.97 6.92 -0.47
N PRO A 365 -5.01 6.43 -1.25
CA PRO A 365 -3.65 6.92 -1.40
C PRO A 365 -3.36 7.66 -2.70
N VAL A 366 -4.16 7.49 -3.78
CA VAL A 366 -3.77 7.83 -5.16
C VAL A 366 -3.84 9.33 -5.40
N ALA A 367 -2.77 9.89 -5.96
CA ALA A 367 -2.69 11.29 -6.36
C ALA A 367 -2.45 11.48 -7.86
N ALA A 368 -1.77 10.52 -8.49
CA ALA A 368 -1.53 10.52 -9.93
C ALA A 368 -1.50 9.07 -10.47
N VAL A 369 -1.81 8.91 -11.75
CA VAL A 369 -1.77 7.61 -12.42
C VAL A 369 -1.53 7.79 -13.93
N ASN A 370 -0.84 6.83 -14.53
CA ASN A 370 -0.75 6.71 -15.97
C ASN A 370 -2.08 6.16 -16.52
N PRO A 371 -2.76 6.89 -17.41
CA PRO A 371 -3.91 6.35 -18.13
C PRO A 371 -3.47 5.16 -18.99
N SER A 372 -4.25 4.09 -19.02
CA SER A 372 -3.90 2.87 -19.79
C SER A 372 -3.73 3.11 -21.29
N GLU A 373 -4.53 4.00 -21.84
CA GLU A 373 -4.53 4.34 -23.28
C GLU A 373 -3.42 5.33 -23.66
N ALA A 374 -2.88 6.06 -22.69
CA ALA A 374 -1.83 7.07 -22.86
C ALA A 374 -0.69 6.87 -21.84
N ASN A 375 -0.27 5.63 -21.64
CA ASN A 375 0.74 5.26 -20.65
C ASN A 375 2.14 5.73 -21.06
N GLN A 376 2.77 6.57 -20.25
CA GLN A 376 4.18 6.97 -20.38
C GLN A 376 5.02 6.26 -19.30
N VAL A 377 5.63 5.15 -19.64
CA VAL A 377 6.52 4.40 -18.72
C VAL A 377 7.66 5.30 -18.24
N GLY A 378 7.98 5.24 -16.94
CA GLY A 378 8.98 6.12 -16.30
C GLY A 378 8.40 7.44 -15.79
N THR A 379 7.08 7.62 -15.90
CA THR A 379 6.34 8.71 -15.24
C THR A 379 5.33 8.12 -14.28
N ILE A 380 4.89 8.91 -13.32
CA ILE A 380 3.77 8.58 -12.42
C ILE A 380 2.40 8.98 -13.01
N GLY A 381 2.39 9.36 -14.29
CA GLY A 381 1.19 9.79 -14.98
C GLY A 381 0.78 11.23 -14.69
N ILE A 382 -0.52 11.48 -14.78
CA ILE A 382 -1.16 12.79 -14.57
C ILE A 382 -1.96 12.78 -13.26
N PRO A 383 -2.23 13.95 -12.65
CA PRO A 383 -3.06 14.04 -11.45
C PRO A 383 -4.42 13.37 -11.65
N VAL A 384 -4.92 12.67 -10.63
CA VAL A 384 -6.27 12.10 -10.68
C VAL A 384 -7.34 13.21 -10.67
N PRO A 385 -8.58 12.97 -11.11
CA PRO A 385 -9.64 13.99 -11.13
C PRO A 385 -9.78 14.75 -9.81
N SER A 386 -10.09 16.05 -9.88
CA SER A 386 -10.21 16.96 -8.73
C SER A 386 -8.94 17.12 -7.90
N THR A 387 -7.76 16.84 -8.49
CA THR A 387 -6.46 16.96 -7.81
C THR A 387 -5.59 17.99 -8.51
N LEU A 388 -4.98 18.87 -7.73
CA LEU A 388 -4.01 19.87 -8.17
C LEU A 388 -2.61 19.45 -7.75
N CYS A 389 -1.65 19.63 -8.65
CA CYS A 389 -0.24 19.37 -8.38
C CYS A 389 0.60 20.58 -8.82
N LYS A 390 1.63 20.87 -8.04
CA LYS A 390 2.68 21.85 -8.36
C LYS A 390 4.01 21.38 -7.80
N VAL A 391 5.10 21.93 -8.32
CA VAL A 391 6.43 21.79 -7.72
C VAL A 391 6.87 23.12 -7.14
N ILE A 392 7.60 23.07 -6.01
CA ILE A 392 8.11 24.26 -5.32
C ILE A 392 9.61 24.13 -5.08
N ASP A 393 10.29 25.31 -5.01
CA ASP A 393 11.68 25.41 -4.56
C ASP A 393 11.79 25.29 -3.03
N ASP A 394 13.02 25.38 -2.49
CA ASP A 394 13.26 25.33 -1.04
C ASP A 394 12.73 26.57 -0.30
N ALA A 395 12.49 27.68 -1.00
CA ALA A 395 11.87 28.88 -0.45
C ALA A 395 10.33 28.81 -0.46
N GLY A 396 9.74 27.76 -1.08
CA GLY A 396 8.30 27.56 -1.19
C GLY A 396 7.66 28.24 -2.40
N ASN A 397 8.46 28.81 -3.32
CA ASN A 397 7.95 29.40 -4.54
C ASN A 397 7.57 28.33 -5.56
N GLU A 398 6.46 28.54 -6.26
CA GLU A 398 6.03 27.65 -7.35
C GLU A 398 6.99 27.77 -8.54
N LEU A 399 7.44 26.61 -9.04
CA LEU A 399 8.34 26.50 -10.18
C LEU A 399 7.58 26.29 -11.50
N PRO A 400 8.13 26.75 -12.64
CA PRO A 400 7.56 26.49 -13.97
C PRO A 400 7.62 25.00 -14.34
N LEU A 401 6.86 24.63 -15.38
CA LEU A 401 6.91 23.27 -15.95
C LEU A 401 8.32 22.95 -16.46
N GLY A 402 8.77 21.72 -16.23
CA GLY A 402 10.10 21.24 -16.59
C GLY A 402 11.16 21.45 -15.51
N GLU A 403 10.87 22.28 -14.51
CA GLU A 403 11.79 22.49 -13.38
C GLU A 403 11.61 21.40 -12.32
N VAL A 404 12.70 21.09 -11.60
CA VAL A 404 12.74 20.09 -10.55
C VAL A 404 12.54 20.75 -9.19
N GLY A 405 11.56 20.25 -8.42
CA GLY A 405 11.30 20.78 -7.08
C GLY A 405 10.48 19.81 -6.23
N GLU A 406 10.10 20.19 -5.02
CA GLU A 406 9.26 19.39 -4.14
C GLU A 406 7.82 19.36 -4.66
N LEU A 407 7.28 18.17 -4.85
CA LEU A 407 5.89 17.97 -5.27
C LEU A 407 4.93 18.35 -4.15
N CYS A 408 3.97 19.21 -4.47
CA CYS A 408 2.85 19.55 -3.60
C CYS A 408 1.52 19.11 -4.24
N ILE A 409 0.61 18.62 -3.42
CA ILE A 409 -0.68 18.05 -3.85
C ILE A 409 -1.80 18.71 -3.07
N LYS A 410 -2.90 19.05 -3.78
CA LYS A 410 -4.15 19.50 -3.17
C LYS A 410 -5.33 18.77 -3.82
N GLY A 411 -6.22 18.21 -3.01
CA GLY A 411 -7.38 17.49 -3.50
C GLY A 411 -8.25 16.95 -2.37
N PRO A 412 -9.46 16.48 -2.69
CA PRO A 412 -10.41 15.98 -1.68
C PRO A 412 -9.94 14.70 -0.99
N GLN A 413 -8.98 13.99 -1.56
CA GLN A 413 -8.37 12.79 -1.00
C GLN A 413 -7.25 13.06 0.01
N VAL A 414 -6.78 14.31 0.14
CA VAL A 414 -5.73 14.66 1.11
C VAL A 414 -6.25 14.50 2.53
N MET A 415 -5.48 13.86 3.39
CA MET A 415 -5.83 13.57 4.78
C MET A 415 -6.21 14.80 5.58
N LYS A 416 -6.93 14.58 6.68
CA LYS A 416 -7.26 15.66 7.64
C LYS A 416 -6.04 16.14 8.43
N GLY A 417 -4.99 15.32 8.55
CA GLY A 417 -3.78 15.56 9.33
C GLY A 417 -3.32 14.30 10.05
N TYR A 418 -2.28 14.40 10.86
CA TYR A 418 -1.82 13.30 11.71
C TYR A 418 -2.53 13.31 13.07
N TRP A 419 -2.94 12.14 13.52
CA TRP A 419 -3.63 11.94 14.79
C TRP A 419 -2.80 12.45 15.97
N GLN A 420 -3.34 13.41 16.73
CA GLN A 420 -2.69 14.02 17.89
C GLN A 420 -1.27 14.57 17.62
N ARG A 421 -1.02 15.08 16.40
CA ARG A 421 0.28 15.61 15.95
C ARG A 421 0.05 16.88 15.13
N GLU A 422 -0.37 17.96 15.77
CA GLU A 422 -0.69 19.23 15.10
C GLU A 422 0.55 19.85 14.45
N GLU A 423 1.70 19.88 15.16
CA GLU A 423 2.97 20.40 14.63
C GLU A 423 3.42 19.64 13.37
N ALA A 424 3.45 18.29 13.45
CA ALA A 424 3.82 17.46 12.30
C ALA A 424 2.82 17.57 11.14
N THR A 425 1.58 17.92 11.41
CA THR A 425 0.58 18.21 10.38
C THR A 425 0.89 19.55 9.71
N ALA A 426 1.16 20.60 10.49
CA ALA A 426 1.47 21.95 9.99
C ALA A 426 2.77 21.99 9.16
N GLU A 427 3.73 21.10 9.42
CA GLU A 427 4.97 20.98 8.63
C GLU A 427 4.71 20.61 7.17
N ILE A 428 3.68 19.79 6.90
CA ILE A 428 3.43 19.22 5.58
C ILE A 428 2.11 19.66 4.94
N LEU A 429 1.15 20.11 5.73
CA LEU A 429 -0.16 20.54 5.24
C LEU A 429 -0.36 22.02 5.58
N ASP A 430 -0.38 22.86 4.54
CA ASP A 430 -0.58 24.30 4.72
C ASP A 430 -2.05 24.68 4.96
N GLY A 431 -2.28 25.95 5.39
CA GLY A 431 -3.63 26.47 5.65
C GLY A 431 -4.53 26.55 4.39
N ASN A 432 -3.96 26.38 3.19
CA ASN A 432 -4.68 26.38 1.91
C ASN A 432 -4.98 24.97 1.40
N GLY A 433 -4.61 23.92 2.15
CA GLY A 433 -4.84 22.52 1.80
C GLY A 433 -3.81 21.91 0.86
N TRP A 434 -2.65 22.54 0.69
CA TRP A 434 -1.53 21.94 -0.03
C TRP A 434 -0.72 21.03 0.88
N LEU A 435 -0.55 19.79 0.44
CA LEU A 435 0.29 18.78 1.07
C LEU A 435 1.67 18.78 0.42
N LYS A 436 2.72 19.04 1.19
CA LYS A 436 4.12 18.83 0.80
C LYS A 436 4.42 17.34 0.92
N THR A 437 4.82 16.70 -0.18
CA THR A 437 4.99 15.25 -0.22
C THR A 437 6.34 14.78 0.32
N GLY A 438 7.33 15.64 0.34
CA GLY A 438 8.73 15.29 0.58
C GLY A 438 9.36 14.51 -0.57
N ASP A 439 8.68 14.40 -1.71
CA ASP A 439 9.20 13.78 -2.93
C ASP A 439 9.58 14.88 -3.93
N ILE A 440 10.75 14.76 -4.54
CA ILE A 440 11.24 15.65 -5.59
C ILE A 440 10.72 15.15 -6.92
N ALA A 441 10.12 16.05 -7.69
CA ALA A 441 9.48 15.70 -8.95
C ALA A 441 9.70 16.77 -10.02
N VAL A 442 9.36 16.44 -11.23
CA VAL A 442 9.21 17.36 -12.36
C VAL A 442 7.83 17.15 -12.99
N ILE A 443 7.15 18.25 -13.27
CA ILE A 443 5.93 18.25 -14.08
C ILE A 443 6.36 18.61 -15.50
N GLN A 444 6.20 17.68 -16.43
CA GLN A 444 6.60 17.86 -17.82
C GLN A 444 5.65 18.84 -18.55
N PRO A 445 6.07 19.45 -19.66
CA PRO A 445 5.21 20.35 -20.43
C PRO A 445 3.94 19.70 -20.97
N ASP A 446 3.93 18.38 -21.13
CA ASP A 446 2.78 17.59 -21.58
C ASP A 446 1.85 17.18 -20.42
N GLY A 447 2.15 17.55 -19.18
CA GLY A 447 1.33 17.28 -18.00
C GLY A 447 1.68 16.03 -17.22
N TYR A 448 2.51 15.15 -17.78
CA TYR A 448 2.96 13.98 -17.05
C TYR A 448 3.97 14.37 -15.98
N MET A 449 3.93 13.64 -14.87
CA MET A 449 4.82 13.87 -13.73
C MET A 449 5.82 12.73 -13.58
N ARG A 450 7.02 13.06 -13.17
CA ARG A 450 8.06 12.07 -12.86
C ARG A 450 8.64 12.35 -11.49
N ILE A 451 8.67 11.34 -10.63
CA ILE A 451 9.40 11.41 -9.37
C ILE A 451 10.89 11.25 -9.68
N VAL A 452 11.67 12.20 -9.24
CA VAL A 452 13.13 12.17 -9.34
C VAL A 452 13.69 11.37 -8.16
N ASP A 453 13.33 11.77 -6.93
CA ASP A 453 13.69 11.02 -5.71
C ASP A 453 12.92 11.56 -4.49
N ARG A 454 13.32 11.10 -3.29
CA ARG A 454 12.90 11.68 -2.02
C ARG A 454 13.86 12.77 -1.58
N LYS A 455 13.33 13.90 -1.13
CA LYS A 455 14.11 15.05 -0.65
C LYS A 455 15.17 14.64 0.38
N LYS A 456 14.83 13.73 1.30
CA LYS A 456 15.70 13.24 2.37
C LYS A 456 16.67 12.12 1.97
N ASP A 457 16.45 11.46 0.84
CA ASP A 457 17.32 10.40 0.31
C ASP A 457 18.35 10.96 -0.70
N MET A 458 18.18 12.22 -1.11
CA MET A 458 19.11 12.94 -1.97
C MET A 458 20.51 12.95 -1.35
N ILE A 459 21.51 12.67 -2.16
CA ILE A 459 22.92 12.62 -1.79
C ILE A 459 23.58 13.92 -2.20
N LEU A 460 24.27 14.58 -1.28
CA LEU A 460 24.93 15.86 -1.54
C LEU A 460 26.43 15.63 -1.78
N VAL A 461 26.83 15.46 -3.05
CA VAL A 461 28.22 15.22 -3.45
C VAL A 461 28.88 16.53 -3.87
N SER A 462 29.78 17.08 -3.05
CA SER A 462 30.50 18.33 -3.35
C SER A 462 29.57 19.49 -3.75
N GLY A 463 28.39 19.59 -3.11
CA GLY A 463 27.39 20.63 -3.41
C GLY A 463 26.43 20.29 -4.57
N PHE A 464 26.61 19.15 -5.24
CA PHE A 464 25.70 18.69 -6.28
C PHE A 464 24.67 17.70 -5.73
N ASN A 465 23.41 17.92 -6.09
CA ASN A 465 22.33 17.00 -5.77
C ASN A 465 22.43 15.75 -6.66
N VAL A 466 22.55 14.58 -6.04
CA VAL A 466 22.54 13.28 -6.70
C VAL A 466 21.36 12.47 -6.19
N TYR A 467 20.61 11.93 -7.10
CA TYR A 467 19.37 11.22 -6.80
C TYR A 467 19.58 9.70 -6.88
N PRO A 468 19.41 8.96 -5.75
CA PRO A 468 19.57 7.51 -5.72
C PRO A 468 18.81 6.77 -6.80
N ASN A 469 17.57 7.16 -7.10
CA ASN A 469 16.76 6.47 -8.12
C ASN A 469 17.41 6.50 -9.51
N GLU A 470 18.02 7.61 -9.89
CA GLU A 470 18.75 7.73 -11.17
C GLU A 470 19.89 6.71 -11.26
N LEU A 471 20.63 6.55 -10.16
CA LEU A 471 21.75 5.61 -10.09
C LEU A 471 21.26 4.16 -10.10
N GLU A 472 20.18 3.89 -9.40
CA GLU A 472 19.57 2.55 -9.31
C GLU A 472 18.99 2.12 -10.66
N ASP A 473 18.38 3.03 -11.41
CA ASP A 473 17.88 2.74 -12.77
C ASP A 473 19.03 2.37 -13.72
N VAL A 474 20.13 3.11 -13.67
CA VAL A 474 21.34 2.79 -14.45
C VAL A 474 21.91 1.43 -14.03
N LEU A 475 22.04 1.18 -12.74
CA LEU A 475 22.56 -0.10 -12.22
C LEU A 475 21.66 -1.29 -12.57
N ALA A 476 20.34 -1.11 -12.53
CA ALA A 476 19.38 -2.16 -12.86
C ALA A 476 19.44 -2.58 -14.35
N ALA A 477 19.92 -1.71 -15.24
CA ALA A 477 20.14 -2.01 -16.64
C ALA A 477 21.39 -2.89 -16.87
N LEU A 478 22.32 -2.98 -15.90
CA LEU A 478 23.51 -3.85 -16.02
C LEU A 478 23.09 -5.33 -15.95
N PRO A 479 23.41 -6.14 -17.00
CA PRO A 479 23.13 -7.56 -16.98
C PRO A 479 23.70 -8.25 -15.74
N GLY A 480 22.89 -9.08 -15.06
CA GLY A 480 23.30 -9.78 -13.83
C GLY A 480 22.88 -9.08 -12.54
N VAL A 481 22.51 -7.82 -12.53
CA VAL A 481 21.93 -7.15 -11.36
C VAL A 481 20.47 -7.59 -11.15
N LEU A 482 20.17 -8.11 -9.96
CA LEU A 482 18.82 -8.49 -9.53
C LEU A 482 18.12 -7.33 -8.81
N GLN A 483 18.82 -6.72 -7.85
CA GLN A 483 18.38 -5.57 -7.07
C GLN A 483 19.58 -4.67 -6.76
N CYS A 484 19.33 -3.39 -6.62
CA CYS A 484 20.35 -2.44 -6.20
C CYS A 484 19.74 -1.33 -5.34
N ALA A 485 20.59 -0.67 -4.55
CA ALA A 485 20.27 0.51 -3.78
C ALA A 485 21.46 1.45 -3.73
N ALA A 486 21.22 2.76 -3.78
CA ALA A 486 22.23 3.79 -3.62
C ALA A 486 21.96 4.64 -2.38
N ILE A 487 23.00 4.97 -1.64
CA ILE A 487 22.93 5.89 -0.49
C ILE A 487 24.13 6.86 -0.48
N GLY A 488 23.96 8.01 0.18
CA GLY A 488 25.07 8.87 0.60
C GLY A 488 25.71 8.29 1.86
N VAL A 489 27.03 8.29 1.89
CA VAL A 489 27.83 8.02 3.08
C VAL A 489 28.74 9.23 3.35
N PRO A 490 28.92 9.65 4.62
CA PRO A 490 29.73 10.80 4.95
C PRO A 490 31.17 10.69 4.42
N ASP A 491 31.70 11.78 3.89
CA ASP A 491 33.07 11.92 3.38
C ASP A 491 33.63 13.30 3.72
N GLU A 492 34.83 13.35 4.26
CA GLU A 492 35.44 14.59 4.74
C GLU A 492 35.69 15.63 3.62
N LYS A 493 35.90 15.19 2.37
CA LYS A 493 36.25 16.07 1.25
C LYS A 493 35.02 16.49 0.43
N SER A 494 34.04 15.63 0.33
CA SER A 494 32.91 15.80 -0.59
C SER A 494 31.57 16.05 0.12
N GLY A 495 31.56 16.06 1.47
CA GLY A 495 30.34 16.02 2.27
C GLY A 495 29.78 14.61 2.31
N GLU A 496 29.34 14.11 1.17
CA GLU A 496 28.95 12.72 1.00
C GLU A 496 29.61 12.11 -0.25
N VAL A 497 29.73 10.78 -0.25
CA VAL A 497 30.06 9.98 -1.44
C VAL A 497 29.01 8.91 -1.64
N ILE A 498 28.86 8.51 -2.88
CA ILE A 498 27.87 7.51 -3.26
C ILE A 498 28.39 6.12 -2.94
N LYS A 499 27.59 5.34 -2.19
CA LYS A 499 27.75 3.91 -1.99
C LYS A 499 26.59 3.17 -2.59
N VAL A 500 26.88 2.13 -3.38
CA VAL A 500 25.87 1.26 -3.98
C VAL A 500 25.94 -0.15 -3.42
N PHE A 501 24.77 -0.73 -3.20
CA PHE A 501 24.57 -2.12 -2.78
C PHE A 501 23.95 -2.89 -3.94
N ILE A 502 24.46 -4.07 -4.23
CA ILE A 502 24.05 -4.85 -5.40
C ILE A 502 23.77 -6.30 -4.97
N VAL A 503 22.62 -6.81 -5.38
CA VAL A 503 22.26 -8.22 -5.33
C VAL A 503 22.36 -8.78 -6.75
N VAL A 504 23.13 -9.84 -6.92
CA VAL A 504 23.39 -10.47 -8.23
C VAL A 504 22.33 -11.55 -8.48
N LYS A 505 21.92 -11.71 -9.73
CA LYS A 505 21.00 -12.78 -10.15
C LYS A 505 21.64 -14.15 -9.91
N PRO A 506 20.87 -15.16 -9.45
CA PRO A 506 21.37 -16.52 -9.28
C PRO A 506 22.05 -17.05 -10.57
N GLY A 507 23.23 -17.64 -10.40
CA GLY A 507 24.01 -18.19 -11.53
C GLY A 507 24.73 -17.17 -12.42
N MET A 508 24.68 -15.88 -12.07
CA MET A 508 25.43 -14.83 -12.77
C MET A 508 26.55 -14.27 -11.88
N THR A 509 27.50 -13.61 -12.52
CA THR A 509 28.59 -12.90 -11.83
C THR A 509 28.62 -11.46 -12.31
N VAL A 510 28.74 -10.53 -11.36
CA VAL A 510 28.93 -9.09 -11.63
C VAL A 510 30.14 -8.65 -10.80
N THR A 511 31.13 -8.00 -11.45
CA THR A 511 32.32 -7.51 -10.76
C THR A 511 32.23 -6.01 -10.48
N LYS A 512 33.07 -5.53 -9.55
CA LYS A 512 33.17 -4.09 -9.26
C LYS A 512 33.60 -3.29 -10.50
N GLU A 513 34.50 -3.86 -11.29
CA GLU A 513 35.01 -3.25 -12.51
C GLU A 513 33.90 -3.06 -13.53
N GLN A 514 33.06 -4.07 -13.74
CA GLN A 514 31.89 -3.99 -14.64
C GLN A 514 30.89 -2.93 -14.17
N VAL A 515 30.61 -2.87 -12.86
CA VAL A 515 29.75 -1.84 -12.28
C VAL A 515 30.33 -0.45 -12.52
N MET A 516 31.62 -0.25 -12.25
CA MET A 516 32.30 1.04 -12.42
C MET A 516 32.35 1.48 -13.88
N GLU A 517 32.63 0.57 -14.80
CA GLU A 517 32.65 0.82 -16.24
C GLU A 517 31.26 1.24 -16.72
N HIS A 518 30.23 0.47 -16.34
CA HIS A 518 28.84 0.75 -16.68
C HIS A 518 28.39 2.11 -16.16
N MET A 519 28.68 2.44 -14.90
CA MET A 519 28.32 3.72 -14.31
C MET A 519 29.05 4.89 -14.99
N ARG A 520 30.35 4.77 -15.27
CA ARG A 520 31.12 5.83 -15.98
C ARG A 520 30.60 6.09 -17.39
N ALA A 521 30.07 5.08 -18.05
CA ALA A 521 29.52 5.22 -19.39
C ALA A 521 28.15 5.92 -19.41
N ASN A 522 27.41 5.90 -18.29
CA ASN A 522 26.01 6.30 -18.26
C ASN A 522 25.71 7.50 -17.34
N VAL A 523 26.63 7.90 -16.44
CA VAL A 523 26.44 9.05 -15.55
C VAL A 523 27.65 9.97 -15.51
N THR A 524 27.43 11.25 -15.13
CA THR A 524 28.50 12.23 -14.94
C THR A 524 29.43 11.84 -13.78
N GLY A 525 30.69 12.29 -13.84
CA GLY A 525 31.75 11.84 -12.93
C GLY A 525 31.44 11.94 -11.42
N TYR A 526 30.74 12.99 -10.99
CA TYR A 526 30.35 13.16 -9.58
C TYR A 526 29.22 12.19 -9.13
N LYS A 527 28.50 11.59 -10.08
CA LYS A 527 27.47 10.56 -9.84
C LYS A 527 28.02 9.14 -9.85
N VAL A 528 29.28 8.94 -10.19
CA VAL A 528 29.91 7.60 -10.18
C VAL A 528 30.13 7.16 -8.74
N PRO A 529 29.66 5.95 -8.32
CA PRO A 529 29.80 5.49 -6.96
C PRO A 529 31.29 5.29 -6.58
N ARG A 530 31.66 5.69 -5.37
CA ARG A 530 32.98 5.43 -4.82
C ARG A 530 33.07 4.13 -4.05
N GLN A 531 31.93 3.61 -3.59
CA GLN A 531 31.88 2.38 -2.81
C GLN A 531 30.84 1.42 -3.42
N ILE A 532 31.22 0.14 -3.52
CA ILE A 532 30.35 -0.93 -4.04
C ILE A 532 30.40 -2.08 -3.06
N GLU A 533 29.21 -2.53 -2.61
CA GLU A 533 29.04 -3.68 -1.73
C GLU A 533 28.07 -4.68 -2.35
N PHE A 534 28.50 -5.94 -2.51
CA PHE A 534 27.61 -7.03 -2.94
C PHE A 534 26.96 -7.67 -1.71
N ARG A 535 25.66 -7.99 -1.83
CA ARG A 535 24.85 -8.63 -0.77
C ARG A 535 23.99 -9.75 -1.35
N ASP A 536 23.59 -10.68 -0.47
CA ASP A 536 22.63 -11.74 -0.81
C ASP A 536 21.20 -11.20 -0.88
N ALA A 537 20.88 -10.18 -0.08
CA ALA A 537 19.58 -9.51 -0.05
C ALA A 537 19.70 -8.07 0.45
N LEU A 538 18.77 -7.21 0.08
CA LEU A 538 18.61 -5.86 0.62
C LEU A 538 17.49 -5.82 1.66
N PRO A 539 17.60 -4.94 2.70
CA PRO A 539 16.53 -4.74 3.65
C PRO A 539 15.30 -4.15 2.95
N THR A 540 14.15 -4.74 3.19
CA THR A 540 12.89 -4.32 2.57
C THR A 540 11.77 -4.19 3.59
N THR A 541 10.81 -3.31 3.31
CA THR A 541 9.53 -3.26 4.01
C THR A 541 8.72 -4.54 3.76
N ASN A 542 7.65 -4.73 4.51
CA ASN A 542 6.74 -5.86 4.33
C ASN A 542 6.03 -5.85 2.97
N VAL A 543 5.95 -4.68 2.34
CA VAL A 543 5.44 -4.51 0.98
C VAL A 543 6.53 -4.59 -0.10
N GLY A 544 7.78 -4.94 0.27
CA GLY A 544 8.88 -5.16 -0.68
C GLY A 544 9.65 -3.91 -1.11
N LYS A 545 9.43 -2.75 -0.46
CA LYS A 545 10.18 -1.52 -0.73
C LYS A 545 11.54 -1.56 -0.03
N ILE A 546 12.63 -1.24 -0.74
CA ILE A 546 13.98 -1.18 -0.18
C ILE A 546 14.07 -0.09 0.90
N LEU A 547 14.66 -0.43 2.04
CA LEU A 547 14.86 0.44 3.20
C LEU A 547 16.25 1.09 3.16
N ARG A 548 16.43 2.14 2.33
CA ARG A 548 17.69 2.88 2.24
C ARG A 548 18.16 3.43 3.59
N ARG A 549 17.21 3.74 4.48
CA ARG A 549 17.52 4.18 5.85
C ARG A 549 18.29 3.12 6.64
N GLU A 550 17.89 1.86 6.59
CA GLU A 550 18.60 0.79 7.29
C GLU A 550 20.03 0.64 6.77
N LEU A 551 20.19 0.70 5.43
CA LEU A 551 21.51 0.70 4.81
C LEU A 551 22.38 1.88 5.28
N ARG A 552 21.79 3.07 5.36
CA ARG A 552 22.48 4.27 5.87
C ARG A 552 22.81 4.16 7.35
N ASP A 553 21.88 3.69 8.18
CA ASP A 553 22.10 3.46 9.62
C ASP A 553 23.21 2.41 9.87
N GLU A 554 23.31 1.35 9.06
CA GLU A 554 24.39 0.38 9.11
C GLU A 554 25.76 1.01 8.82
N GLU A 555 25.84 1.85 7.78
CA GLU A 555 27.09 2.51 7.39
C GLU A 555 27.56 3.53 8.44
N LEU A 556 26.65 4.33 8.99
CA LEU A 556 26.97 5.25 10.07
C LEU A 556 27.52 4.52 11.30
N LYS A 557 26.94 3.37 11.65
CA LYS A 557 27.44 2.52 12.74
C LYS A 557 28.85 1.98 12.45
N LYS A 558 29.12 1.54 11.20
CA LYS A 558 30.46 1.05 10.79
C LYS A 558 31.52 2.16 10.93
N GLN A 559 31.16 3.41 10.71
CA GLN A 559 32.04 4.56 10.84
C GLN A 559 32.11 5.13 12.27
N GLY A 560 31.40 4.52 13.24
CA GLY A 560 31.37 5.02 14.63
C GLY A 560 30.64 6.35 14.81
N LEU A 561 29.87 6.77 13.81
CA LEU A 561 29.10 8.00 13.80
C LEU A 561 27.72 7.80 14.43
N LYS A 562 27.25 8.76 15.24
CA LYS A 562 25.88 8.75 15.77
C LYS A 562 24.89 9.10 14.66
N LYS A 563 23.66 8.55 14.75
CA LYS A 563 22.54 8.95 13.90
C LYS A 563 22.43 10.47 13.85
N ILE A 564 22.41 11.01 12.65
CA ILE A 564 21.92 12.37 12.41
C ILE A 564 20.40 12.31 12.58
N ALA A 565 19.86 13.09 13.50
CA ALA A 565 18.46 13.08 13.94
C ALA A 565 17.49 13.46 12.81
#